data_dd06475df4f4709af59c2e021400a044
#
_entry.id   dd06475df4f4709af59c2e021400a044
#
_cell.length_a   1.000
_cell.length_b   1.000
_cell.length_c   1.000
_cell.angle_alpha   90.00
_cell.angle_beta   90.00
_cell.angle_gamma   90.00
#
_symmetry.space_group_name_H-M   'P 1'
#
loop_
_entity.id
_entity.type
_entity.pdbx_description
1 polymer ?
#
loop_
_entity_poly.entity_id
_entity_poly.type
_entity_poly.pdbx_seq_one_letter_code
_entity_poly.pdbx_strand_id
1 'polypeptide(L)'
;MKRFCAIALGIASGAILIASPASAEDTITIGMTLSKTGSLNVDSVAEYKGSELWRDQVNKAGGIKVGNKNYMVKFVDYDDQSQGSRVQQLYTRLIVQDHAQFLFSPYSSGLTATAAVITEQYGKIMLDGGGAEGKIFELGNKYLFQCITAADHYLSGAIDALKEKTKTASIAFVYSDDPFSKAVVAAARTQAAAAGFKEAMVESYSPSTTDFSPIINKIISSRADVFMGGGHYPDGATLARQLYDQRVKLKQTTILVAPDSPKFKSLGDASLDVTVPSQWEPAVTYKPDFGPTPKEFAKAYEDAFHTSVDYHAASGYIEGLLLQHAIEQAGSIDADKVAAELNKMDVTTFFGKYKVGTSAKDHGLQEAHQMVLAQWQKKNGELKLEMVWPDAAKTSDFIFAQK
;
A
#
# COMPACT_ATOMS: atom_id res chain seq x y z
N MET A 1 53.10 -73.64 41.81
CA MET A 1 52.69 -72.91 40.53
C MET A 1 51.41 -72.21 40.74
N LYS A 2 51.44 -70.91 41.03
CA LYS A 2 50.26 -70.06 41.22
C LYS A 2 50.23 -68.97 40.13
N ARG A 3 49.20 -68.96 39.28
CA ARG A 3 49.04 -68.00 38.21
C ARG A 3 48.26 -66.80 38.81
N PHE A 4 48.83 -65.63 38.74
CA PHE A 4 48.15 -64.36 39.04
C PHE A 4 47.41 -63.84 37.77
N CYS A 5 46.08 -63.66 37.86
CA CYS A 5 45.32 -62.88 36.86
C CYS A 5 45.31 -61.40 37.27
N ALA A 6 45.84 -60.56 36.41
CA ALA A 6 45.72 -59.11 36.57
C ALA A 6 44.41 -58.64 35.87
N ILE A 7 43.52 -57.98 36.59
CA ILE A 7 42.31 -57.36 36.04
C ILE A 7 42.68 -55.89 35.73
N ALA A 8 42.63 -55.52 34.43
CA ALA A 8 42.78 -54.15 34.00
C ALA A 8 41.42 -53.46 34.10
N LEU A 9 41.31 -52.42 34.95
CA LEU A 9 40.16 -51.55 35.07
C LEU A 9 40.27 -50.43 33.97
N GLY A 10 39.46 -50.53 32.94
CA GLY A 10 39.30 -49.48 31.92
C GLY A 10 38.41 -48.32 32.44
N ILE A 11 38.97 -47.13 32.61
CA ILE A 11 38.23 -45.91 32.93
C ILE A 11 37.68 -45.38 31.60
N ALA A 12 36.37 -45.53 31.36
CA ALA A 12 35.65 -44.90 30.25
C ALA A 12 35.37 -43.43 30.63
N SER A 13 36.14 -42.48 30.09
CA SER A 13 35.84 -41.04 30.20
C SER A 13 34.64 -40.71 29.31
N GLY A 14 33.45 -40.61 29.89
CA GLY A 14 32.26 -40.12 29.23
C GLY A 14 32.40 -38.61 29.00
N ALA A 15 32.55 -38.16 27.75
CA ALA A 15 32.45 -36.77 27.37
C ALA A 15 30.96 -36.36 27.50
N ILE A 16 30.63 -35.56 28.52
CA ILE A 16 29.33 -34.92 28.67
C ILE A 16 29.30 -33.79 27.61
N LEU A 17 28.62 -34.01 26.50
CA LEU A 17 28.22 -32.99 25.56
C LEU A 17 27.21 -32.07 26.30
N ILE A 18 27.68 -30.95 26.81
CA ILE A 18 26.83 -29.89 27.30
C ILE A 18 26.14 -29.28 26.06
N ALA A 19 24.93 -29.77 25.71
CA ALA A 19 24.06 -29.09 24.76
C ALA A 19 23.77 -27.70 25.34
N SER A 20 24.38 -26.66 24.79
CA SER A 20 23.95 -25.29 25.06
C SER A 20 22.47 -25.21 24.79
N PRO A 21 21.62 -24.68 25.71
CA PRO A 21 20.24 -24.44 25.39
C PRO A 21 20.21 -23.53 24.17
N ALA A 22 19.57 -23.96 23.10
CA ALA A 22 19.27 -23.08 22.00
C ALA A 22 18.46 -21.93 22.60
N SER A 23 19.06 -20.76 22.71
CA SER A 23 18.35 -19.55 23.09
C SER A 23 17.20 -19.41 22.12
N ALA A 24 15.95 -19.49 22.59
CA ALA A 24 14.81 -19.14 21.77
C ALA A 24 15.08 -17.70 21.29
N GLU A 25 15.21 -17.52 19.99
CA GLU A 25 15.39 -16.17 19.42
C GLU A 25 14.21 -15.30 19.87
N ASP A 26 14.50 -14.16 20.48
CA ASP A 26 13.48 -13.18 20.81
C ASP A 26 12.75 -12.78 19.50
N THR A 27 11.43 -12.87 19.46
CA THR A 27 10.64 -12.71 18.24
C THR A 27 9.58 -11.64 18.42
N ILE A 28 9.45 -10.77 17.41
CA ILE A 28 8.31 -9.85 17.25
C ILE A 28 7.33 -10.49 16.27
N THR A 29 6.11 -10.78 16.74
CA THR A 29 5.03 -11.29 15.90
C THR A 29 4.19 -10.13 15.37
N ILE A 30 4.09 -10.02 14.05
CA ILE A 30 3.24 -9.07 13.35
C ILE A 30 2.09 -9.83 12.71
N GLY A 31 0.85 -9.42 13.03
CA GLY A 31 -0.36 -10.01 12.49
C GLY A 31 -0.96 -9.19 11.38
N MET A 32 -1.54 -9.83 10.36
CA MET A 32 -2.27 -9.17 9.29
C MET A 32 -3.28 -10.11 8.64
N THR A 33 -4.22 -9.55 7.91
CA THR A 33 -4.95 -10.32 6.92
C THR A 33 -4.61 -9.82 5.51
N LEU A 34 -4.71 -10.71 4.54
CA LEU A 34 -4.60 -10.34 3.14
C LEU A 34 -5.68 -11.07 2.35
N SER A 35 -6.18 -10.42 1.30
CA SER A 35 -7.14 -11.03 0.39
C SER A 35 -6.41 -11.98 -0.57
N LYS A 36 -6.06 -13.20 -0.09
CA LYS A 36 -5.51 -14.27 -0.97
C LYS A 36 -6.52 -14.65 -2.04
N THR A 37 -7.81 -14.50 -1.72
CA THR A 37 -8.95 -14.70 -2.61
C THR A 37 -9.91 -13.52 -2.54
N GLY A 38 -10.84 -13.43 -3.51
CA GLY A 38 -11.81 -12.32 -3.58
C GLY A 38 -11.36 -11.18 -4.51
N SER A 39 -12.18 -10.12 -4.55
CA SER A 39 -12.02 -9.02 -5.52
C SER A 39 -10.79 -8.13 -5.29
N LEU A 40 -10.25 -8.11 -4.08
CA LEU A 40 -9.10 -7.29 -3.71
C LEU A 40 -7.75 -8.03 -3.83
N ASN A 41 -7.75 -9.26 -4.37
CA ASN A 41 -6.58 -10.15 -4.39
C ASN A 41 -5.34 -9.51 -5.05
N VAL A 42 -5.50 -8.84 -6.18
CA VAL A 42 -4.35 -8.34 -6.96
C VAL A 42 -3.53 -7.34 -6.15
N ASP A 43 -4.21 -6.35 -5.60
CA ASP A 43 -3.61 -5.23 -4.88
C ASP A 43 -3.10 -5.70 -3.50
N SER A 44 -3.90 -6.48 -2.78
CA SER A 44 -3.55 -7.02 -1.46
C SER A 44 -2.33 -7.95 -1.49
N VAL A 45 -2.20 -8.79 -2.51
CA VAL A 45 -1.02 -9.68 -2.65
C VAL A 45 0.23 -8.89 -3.02
N ALA A 46 0.11 -7.80 -3.79
CA ALA A 46 1.24 -6.92 -4.08
C ALA A 46 1.74 -6.24 -2.79
N GLU A 47 0.85 -5.70 -1.98
CA GLU A 47 1.15 -5.10 -0.67
C GLU A 47 1.85 -6.10 0.26
N TYR A 48 1.29 -7.30 0.41
CA TYR A 48 1.88 -8.36 1.23
C TYR A 48 3.32 -8.71 0.81
N LYS A 49 3.61 -8.79 -0.49
CA LYS A 49 4.97 -9.05 -0.99
C LYS A 49 5.96 -7.97 -0.58
N GLY A 50 5.52 -6.71 -0.52
CA GLY A 50 6.34 -5.62 -0.01
C GLY A 50 6.69 -5.82 1.46
N SER A 51 5.70 -6.13 2.29
CA SER A 51 5.90 -6.43 3.71
C SER A 51 6.80 -7.66 3.90
N GLU A 52 6.61 -8.70 3.08
CA GLU A 52 7.43 -9.92 3.10
C GLU A 52 8.90 -9.63 2.76
N LEU A 53 9.15 -8.82 1.74
CA LEU A 53 10.51 -8.38 1.39
C LEU A 53 11.19 -7.66 2.55
N TRP A 54 10.49 -6.73 3.20
CA TRP A 54 11.02 -6.03 4.39
C TRP A 54 11.35 -7.03 5.50
N ARG A 55 10.42 -7.93 5.87
CA ARG A 55 10.63 -8.96 6.89
C ARG A 55 11.88 -9.78 6.62
N ASP A 56 12.04 -10.25 5.38
CA ASP A 56 13.15 -11.12 5.02
C ASP A 56 14.49 -10.35 5.05
N GLN A 57 14.50 -9.10 4.65
CA GLN A 57 15.69 -8.26 4.72
C GLN A 57 16.09 -7.94 6.15
N VAL A 58 15.15 -7.56 7.01
CA VAL A 58 15.44 -7.26 8.42
C VAL A 58 15.92 -8.51 9.17
N ASN A 59 15.32 -9.67 8.91
CA ASN A 59 15.74 -10.92 9.51
C ASN A 59 17.14 -11.34 9.02
N LYS A 60 17.42 -11.17 7.74
CA LYS A 60 18.76 -11.43 7.18
C LYS A 60 19.83 -10.49 7.79
N ALA A 61 19.45 -9.30 8.18
CA ALA A 61 20.31 -8.33 8.87
C ALA A 61 20.49 -8.63 10.36
N GLY A 62 19.81 -9.65 10.91
CA GLY A 62 19.90 -10.05 12.32
C GLY A 62 18.76 -9.57 13.20
N GLY A 63 17.65 -9.10 12.61
CA GLY A 63 16.43 -8.70 13.31
C GLY A 63 16.38 -7.22 13.70
N ILE A 64 15.31 -6.82 14.38
CA ILE A 64 15.08 -5.46 14.89
C ILE A 64 15.81 -5.30 16.21
N LYS A 65 16.57 -4.21 16.36
CA LYS A 65 17.28 -3.91 17.62
C LYS A 65 16.34 -3.27 18.64
N VAL A 66 16.17 -3.92 19.79
CA VAL A 66 15.39 -3.43 20.92
C VAL A 66 16.29 -3.32 22.15
N GLY A 67 16.76 -2.13 22.44
CA GLY A 67 17.78 -1.92 23.48
C GLY A 67 19.07 -2.69 23.16
N ASN A 68 19.41 -3.69 23.99
CA ASN A 68 20.62 -4.51 23.82
C ASN A 68 20.34 -5.89 23.17
N LYS A 69 19.13 -6.13 22.68
CA LYS A 69 18.71 -7.39 22.07
C LYS A 69 18.26 -7.19 20.64
N ASN A 70 18.36 -8.24 19.83
CA ASN A 70 17.79 -8.30 18.50
C ASN A 70 16.59 -9.24 18.51
N TYR A 71 15.54 -8.87 17.78
CA TYR A 71 14.31 -9.63 17.66
C TYR A 71 14.06 -9.99 16.19
N MET A 72 13.90 -11.27 15.91
CA MET A 72 13.48 -11.72 14.59
C MET A 72 12.01 -11.38 14.35
N VAL A 73 11.65 -11.04 13.14
CA VAL A 73 10.25 -10.74 12.77
C VAL A 73 9.57 -11.99 12.25
N LYS A 74 8.40 -12.28 12.81
CA LYS A 74 7.52 -13.36 12.35
C LYS A 74 6.18 -12.80 11.91
N PHE A 75 5.70 -13.19 10.72
CA PHE A 75 4.34 -12.90 10.28
C PHE A 75 3.38 -14.03 10.67
N VAL A 76 2.16 -13.63 11.04
CA VAL A 76 0.99 -14.50 11.10
C VAL A 76 -0.06 -13.86 10.21
N ASP A 77 -0.46 -14.55 9.16
CA ASP A 77 -1.37 -14.03 8.15
C ASP A 77 -2.53 -14.97 7.84
N TYR A 78 -3.69 -14.39 7.52
CA TYR A 78 -4.90 -15.12 7.17
C TYR A 78 -5.56 -14.55 5.93
N ASP A 79 -6.26 -15.41 5.17
CA ASP A 79 -7.09 -14.99 4.03
C ASP A 79 -8.43 -14.41 4.52
N ASP A 80 -8.64 -13.11 4.30
CA ASP A 80 -9.89 -12.43 4.62
C ASP A 80 -10.95 -12.58 3.53
N GLN A 81 -10.58 -13.10 2.36
CA GLN A 81 -11.48 -13.29 1.20
C GLN A 81 -12.15 -11.99 0.74
N SER A 82 -11.51 -10.83 0.98
CA SER A 82 -12.06 -9.49 0.72
C SER A 82 -13.37 -9.20 1.50
N GLN A 83 -13.52 -9.76 2.72
CA GLN A 83 -14.74 -9.67 3.52
C GLN A 83 -14.50 -9.06 4.89
N GLY A 84 -15.16 -7.94 5.21
CA GLY A 84 -15.04 -7.24 6.49
C GLY A 84 -15.40 -8.10 7.70
N SER A 85 -16.43 -8.97 7.59
CA SER A 85 -16.81 -9.88 8.69
C SER A 85 -15.70 -10.87 9.04
N ARG A 86 -14.90 -11.29 8.05
CA ARG A 86 -13.73 -12.15 8.30
C ARG A 86 -12.59 -11.36 8.92
N VAL A 87 -12.33 -10.13 8.45
CA VAL A 87 -11.33 -9.23 9.04
C VAL A 87 -11.58 -9.06 10.53
N GLN A 88 -12.82 -8.76 10.94
CA GLN A 88 -13.18 -8.64 12.36
C GLN A 88 -12.81 -9.87 13.19
N GLN A 89 -13.14 -11.05 12.71
CA GLN A 89 -12.85 -12.31 13.39
C GLN A 89 -11.35 -12.60 13.44
N LEU A 90 -10.66 -12.38 12.31
CA LEU A 90 -9.25 -12.72 12.16
C LEU A 90 -8.34 -11.76 12.94
N TYR A 91 -8.64 -10.45 13.01
CA TYR A 91 -7.86 -9.52 13.84
C TYR A 91 -8.02 -9.82 15.32
N THR A 92 -9.23 -10.19 15.76
CA THR A 92 -9.43 -10.68 17.14
C THR A 92 -8.58 -11.92 17.41
N ARG A 93 -8.53 -12.88 16.47
CA ARG A 93 -7.71 -14.08 16.59
C ARG A 93 -6.22 -13.78 16.62
N LEU A 94 -5.72 -12.94 15.71
CA LEU A 94 -4.32 -12.51 15.64
C LEU A 94 -3.83 -11.95 16.97
N ILE A 95 -4.69 -11.16 17.65
CA ILE A 95 -4.35 -10.52 18.92
C ILE A 95 -4.46 -11.50 20.10
N VAL A 96 -5.58 -12.22 20.20
CA VAL A 96 -5.92 -13.01 21.41
C VAL A 96 -5.29 -14.40 21.38
N GLN A 97 -5.23 -15.04 20.21
CA GLN A 97 -4.75 -16.43 20.09
C GLN A 97 -3.31 -16.50 19.59
N ASP A 98 -2.96 -15.69 18.58
CA ASP A 98 -1.65 -15.72 17.98
C ASP A 98 -0.67 -14.73 18.64
N HIS A 99 -1.15 -13.91 19.58
CA HIS A 99 -0.37 -12.99 20.42
C HIS A 99 0.45 -11.98 19.60
N ALA A 100 -0.11 -11.49 18.47
CA ALA A 100 0.53 -10.46 17.67
C ALA A 100 0.81 -9.19 18.51
N GLN A 101 2.05 -8.73 18.50
CA GLN A 101 2.44 -7.51 19.20
C GLN A 101 2.08 -6.26 18.40
N PHE A 102 2.23 -6.33 17.07
CA PHE A 102 1.91 -5.27 16.11
C PHE A 102 1.04 -5.82 14.99
N LEU A 103 0.33 -4.95 14.30
CA LEU A 103 -0.53 -5.31 13.18
C LEU A 103 -0.17 -4.45 11.96
N PHE A 104 -0.30 -5.04 10.76
CA PHE A 104 -0.37 -4.31 9.50
C PHE A 104 -1.81 -4.32 9.01
N SER A 105 -2.22 -3.26 8.32
CA SER A 105 -3.60 -3.14 7.85
C SER A 105 -3.90 -4.15 6.74
N PRO A 106 -5.17 -4.53 6.55
CA PRO A 106 -5.59 -5.22 5.36
C PRO A 106 -5.81 -4.20 4.24
N TYR A 107 -5.60 -4.56 3.00
CA TYR A 107 -6.10 -3.82 1.86
C TYR A 107 -7.61 -4.07 1.74
N SER A 108 -8.51 -3.13 1.71
CA SER A 108 -8.57 -1.71 1.37
C SER A 108 -9.14 -0.87 2.54
N SER A 109 -9.52 0.42 2.30
CA SER A 109 -10.11 1.32 3.32
C SER A 109 -11.27 0.71 4.10
N GLY A 110 -12.18 -0.03 3.45
CA GLY A 110 -13.30 -0.70 4.12
C GLY A 110 -12.85 -1.82 5.06
N LEU A 111 -11.82 -2.57 4.69
CA LEU A 111 -11.25 -3.63 5.53
C LEU A 111 -10.40 -3.03 6.64
N THR A 112 -9.60 -2.01 6.34
CA THR A 112 -8.80 -1.26 7.33
C THR A 112 -9.68 -0.64 8.41
N ALA A 113 -10.79 0.01 8.04
CA ALA A 113 -11.75 0.56 9.00
C ALA A 113 -12.27 -0.50 9.98
N THR A 114 -12.53 -1.72 9.48
CA THR A 114 -12.97 -2.84 10.30
C THR A 114 -11.85 -3.32 11.25
N ALA A 115 -10.63 -3.43 10.76
CA ALA A 115 -9.46 -3.83 11.56
C ALA A 115 -9.14 -2.79 12.64
N ALA A 116 -9.18 -1.50 12.30
CA ALA A 116 -8.87 -0.39 13.19
C ALA A 116 -9.69 -0.41 14.49
N VAL A 117 -10.99 -0.74 14.41
CA VAL A 117 -11.85 -0.86 15.60
C VAL A 117 -11.32 -1.93 16.56
N ILE A 118 -10.86 -3.06 16.03
CA ILE A 118 -10.36 -4.18 16.83
C ILE A 118 -8.99 -3.84 17.44
N THR A 119 -8.07 -3.30 16.60
CA THR A 119 -6.72 -2.98 17.08
C THR A 119 -6.73 -1.91 18.14
N GLU A 120 -7.57 -0.87 18.00
CA GLU A 120 -7.75 0.16 19.00
C GLU A 120 -8.33 -0.39 20.31
N GLN A 121 -9.36 -1.25 20.24
CA GLN A 121 -9.98 -1.88 21.41
C GLN A 121 -8.96 -2.67 22.26
N TYR A 122 -7.97 -3.30 21.60
CA TYR A 122 -6.93 -4.08 22.28
C TYR A 122 -5.63 -3.29 22.52
N GLY A 123 -5.58 -2.01 22.22
CA GLY A 123 -4.40 -1.16 22.40
C GLY A 123 -3.21 -1.65 21.59
N LYS A 124 -3.43 -2.10 20.34
CA LYS A 124 -2.40 -2.62 19.44
C LYS A 124 -2.11 -1.64 18.32
N ILE A 125 -0.84 -1.32 18.13
CA ILE A 125 -0.41 -0.51 16.99
C ILE A 125 -0.72 -1.24 15.69
N MET A 126 -1.37 -0.52 14.77
CA MET A 126 -1.55 -0.93 13.39
C MET A 126 -0.95 0.14 12.46
N LEU A 127 0.02 -0.27 11.63
CA LEU A 127 0.50 0.53 10.50
C LEU A 127 -0.46 0.31 9.34
N ASP A 128 -0.80 1.38 8.63
CA ASP A 128 -1.81 1.37 7.58
C ASP A 128 -1.21 1.76 6.23
N GLY A 129 -0.87 0.74 5.44
CA GLY A 129 -0.45 0.85 4.05
C GLY A 129 -1.56 0.59 3.03
N GLY A 130 -2.71 0.04 3.49
CA GLY A 130 -3.79 -0.43 2.63
C GLY A 130 -5.05 0.44 2.62
N GLY A 131 -5.27 1.26 3.65
CA GLY A 131 -6.47 2.07 3.82
C GLY A 131 -6.24 3.56 3.63
N ALA A 132 -6.72 4.14 2.55
CA ALA A 132 -6.49 5.56 2.27
C ALA A 132 -7.59 6.50 2.80
N GLU A 133 -8.76 6.03 3.25
CA GLU A 133 -9.85 6.92 3.66
C GLU A 133 -9.54 7.66 4.97
N GLY A 134 -9.43 9.01 4.89
CA GLY A 134 -9.10 9.86 6.05
C GLY A 134 -10.08 9.79 7.21
N LYS A 135 -11.36 9.47 6.97
CA LYS A 135 -12.37 9.36 8.04
C LYS A 135 -12.07 8.28 9.07
N ILE A 136 -11.28 7.27 8.72
CA ILE A 136 -10.84 6.24 9.66
C ILE A 136 -10.07 6.88 10.84
N PHE A 137 -9.38 7.99 10.57
CA PHE A 137 -8.54 8.72 11.54
C PHE A 137 -9.31 9.79 12.35
N GLU A 138 -10.54 10.14 11.94
CA GLU A 138 -11.40 11.06 12.69
C GLU A 138 -12.04 10.42 13.94
N LEU A 139 -11.88 9.12 14.15
CA LEU A 139 -12.47 8.36 15.24
C LEU A 139 -11.70 8.48 16.57
N GLY A 140 -10.58 9.19 16.59
CA GLY A 140 -9.74 9.39 17.76
C GLY A 140 -8.90 8.15 18.13
N ASN A 141 -8.59 7.31 17.16
CA ASN A 141 -7.72 6.15 17.32
C ASN A 141 -6.32 6.58 17.78
N LYS A 142 -5.81 5.94 18.82
CA LYS A 142 -4.49 6.21 19.39
C LYS A 142 -3.36 5.39 18.77
N TYR A 143 -3.70 4.21 18.25
CA TYR A 143 -2.73 3.21 17.82
C TYR A 143 -2.76 2.92 16.32
N LEU A 144 -3.44 3.75 15.54
CA LEU A 144 -3.50 3.65 14.07
C LEU A 144 -2.62 4.73 13.45
N PHE A 145 -1.75 4.32 12.49
CA PHE A 145 -0.79 5.21 11.82
C PHE A 145 -0.78 4.95 10.32
N GLN A 146 -1.21 5.94 9.52
CA GLN A 146 -1.25 5.86 8.08
C GLN A 146 0.12 6.08 7.46
N CYS A 147 0.51 5.19 6.55
CA CYS A 147 1.80 5.26 5.84
C CYS A 147 1.67 5.91 4.45
N ILE A 148 0.46 5.98 3.91
CA ILE A 148 0.13 6.42 2.54
C ILE A 148 -0.65 7.74 2.55
N THR A 149 -0.74 8.43 1.41
CA THR A 149 -1.55 9.65 1.27
C THR A 149 -3.04 9.34 1.38
N ALA A 150 -3.77 10.20 2.07
CA ALA A 150 -5.21 10.08 2.22
C ALA A 150 -5.97 10.20 0.88
N ALA A 151 -7.13 9.55 0.80
CA ALA A 151 -7.94 9.40 -0.41
C ALA A 151 -8.36 10.73 -1.05
N ASP A 152 -8.54 11.78 -0.25
CA ASP A 152 -8.96 13.11 -0.72
C ASP A 152 -7.90 13.83 -1.59
N HIS A 153 -6.66 13.33 -1.61
CA HIS A 153 -5.58 13.86 -2.44
C HIS A 153 -5.32 13.06 -3.72
N TYR A 154 -5.96 11.90 -3.92
CA TYR A 154 -5.61 10.99 -5.02
C TYR A 154 -5.72 11.62 -6.41
N LEU A 155 -6.79 12.37 -6.70
CA LEU A 155 -6.98 12.97 -8.02
C LEU A 155 -6.47 14.43 -8.12
N SER A 156 -5.86 14.97 -7.05
CA SER A 156 -5.35 16.34 -7.05
C SER A 156 -4.32 16.56 -8.18
N GLY A 157 -3.34 15.65 -8.30
CA GLY A 157 -2.32 15.73 -9.35
C GLY A 157 -2.89 15.63 -10.76
N ALA A 158 -3.94 14.81 -10.98
CA ALA A 158 -4.61 14.71 -12.28
C ALA A 158 -5.36 16.01 -12.63
N ILE A 159 -5.99 16.64 -11.64
CA ILE A 159 -6.68 17.93 -11.81
C ILE A 159 -5.67 19.06 -12.08
N ASP A 160 -4.55 19.09 -11.37
CA ASP A 160 -3.50 20.10 -11.58
C ASP A 160 -2.82 19.93 -12.95
N ALA A 161 -2.47 18.70 -13.34
CA ALA A 161 -1.95 18.41 -14.67
C ALA A 161 -2.95 18.82 -15.79
N LEU A 162 -4.26 18.62 -15.56
CA LEU A 162 -5.29 19.07 -16.48
C LEU A 162 -5.34 20.60 -16.61
N LYS A 163 -5.20 21.34 -15.49
CA LYS A 163 -5.14 22.83 -15.48
C LYS A 163 -4.00 23.39 -16.30
N GLU A 164 -2.89 22.69 -16.37
CA GLU A 164 -1.75 23.08 -17.22
C GLU A 164 -2.05 22.94 -18.72
N LYS A 165 -2.90 21.98 -19.09
CA LYS A 165 -3.24 21.68 -20.49
C LYS A 165 -4.45 22.47 -21.00
N THR A 166 -5.41 22.80 -20.15
CA THR A 166 -6.64 23.49 -20.56
C THR A 166 -7.22 24.35 -19.45
N LYS A 167 -7.92 25.43 -19.84
CA LYS A 167 -8.66 26.28 -18.91
C LYS A 167 -10.12 25.83 -18.74
N THR A 168 -10.60 24.98 -19.64
CA THR A 168 -11.99 24.50 -19.61
C THR A 168 -12.03 23.03 -19.98
N ALA A 169 -12.69 22.26 -19.16
CA ALA A 169 -13.00 20.84 -19.43
C ALA A 169 -14.30 20.47 -18.72
N SER A 170 -14.99 19.48 -19.26
CA SER A 170 -16.09 18.80 -18.61
C SER A 170 -15.65 17.40 -18.20
N ILE A 171 -15.91 17.04 -16.94
CA ILE A 171 -15.42 15.81 -16.32
C ILE A 171 -16.57 14.86 -15.99
N ALA A 172 -16.48 13.63 -16.44
CA ALA A 172 -17.31 12.53 -15.97
C ALA A 172 -16.62 11.82 -14.80
N PHE A 173 -17.24 11.83 -13.64
CA PHE A 173 -16.81 11.10 -12.47
C PHE A 173 -17.60 9.79 -12.35
N VAL A 174 -16.89 8.66 -12.33
CA VAL A 174 -17.52 7.33 -12.16
C VAL A 174 -16.70 6.53 -11.16
N TYR A 175 -17.34 5.94 -10.16
CA TYR A 175 -16.62 5.33 -9.05
C TYR A 175 -17.32 4.09 -8.49
N SER A 176 -16.53 3.19 -7.96
CA SER A 176 -16.99 2.03 -7.20
C SER A 176 -17.70 2.47 -5.92
N ASP A 177 -18.80 1.82 -5.57
CA ASP A 177 -19.58 2.12 -4.36
C ASP A 177 -18.92 1.54 -3.10
N ASP A 178 -17.66 1.89 -2.86
CA ASP A 178 -16.86 1.56 -1.69
C ASP A 178 -16.34 2.83 -0.97
N PRO A 179 -15.87 2.73 0.29
CA PRO A 179 -15.44 3.89 1.06
C PRO A 179 -14.30 4.67 0.41
N PHE A 180 -13.28 3.99 -0.14
CA PHE A 180 -12.14 4.61 -0.79
C PHE A 180 -12.55 5.43 -2.02
N SER A 181 -13.20 4.78 -2.98
CA SER A 181 -13.59 5.40 -4.26
C SER A 181 -14.55 6.58 -4.07
N LYS A 182 -15.47 6.47 -3.08
CA LYS A 182 -16.35 7.57 -2.67
C LYS A 182 -15.57 8.78 -2.15
N ALA A 183 -14.60 8.56 -1.25
CA ALA A 183 -13.80 9.62 -0.67
C ALA A 183 -12.98 10.34 -1.75
N VAL A 184 -12.30 9.57 -2.61
CA VAL A 184 -11.51 10.10 -3.74
C VAL A 184 -12.36 11.00 -4.63
N VAL A 185 -13.51 10.49 -5.11
CA VAL A 185 -14.33 11.24 -6.07
C VAL A 185 -15.04 12.44 -5.41
N ALA A 186 -15.45 12.33 -4.16
CA ALA A 186 -16.05 13.46 -3.43
C ALA A 186 -15.06 14.65 -3.32
N ALA A 187 -13.81 14.38 -2.99
CA ALA A 187 -12.77 15.41 -2.93
C ALA A 187 -12.42 15.95 -4.33
N ALA A 188 -12.26 15.06 -5.33
CA ALA A 188 -11.93 15.44 -6.70
C ALA A 188 -12.99 16.36 -7.32
N ARG A 189 -14.26 16.11 -7.09
CA ARG A 189 -15.38 16.99 -7.55
C ARG A 189 -15.24 18.41 -6.99
N THR A 190 -14.94 18.53 -5.70
CA THR A 190 -14.71 19.82 -5.05
C THR A 190 -13.49 20.54 -5.63
N GLN A 191 -12.39 19.83 -5.81
CA GLN A 191 -11.15 20.37 -6.37
C GLN A 191 -11.31 20.76 -7.84
N ALA A 192 -12.01 19.96 -8.65
CA ALA A 192 -12.29 20.25 -10.05
C ALA A 192 -13.16 21.51 -10.19
N ALA A 193 -14.19 21.66 -9.36
CA ALA A 193 -15.04 22.85 -9.33
C ALA A 193 -14.22 24.10 -8.95
N ALA A 194 -13.36 24.02 -7.94
CA ALA A 194 -12.45 25.10 -7.54
C ALA A 194 -11.44 25.44 -8.65
N ALA A 195 -11.06 24.48 -9.48
CA ALA A 195 -10.21 24.66 -10.67
C ALA A 195 -10.96 25.28 -11.87
N GLY A 196 -12.29 25.45 -11.80
CA GLY A 196 -13.12 25.99 -12.87
C GLY A 196 -13.60 24.96 -13.91
N PHE A 197 -13.42 23.66 -13.64
CA PHE A 197 -13.93 22.59 -14.48
C PHE A 197 -15.40 22.30 -14.24
N LYS A 198 -16.08 21.80 -15.27
CA LYS A 198 -17.51 21.46 -15.20
C LYS A 198 -17.67 19.96 -14.89
N GLU A 199 -18.57 19.64 -13.99
CA GLU A 199 -19.06 18.28 -13.83
C GLU A 199 -20.04 17.96 -14.96
N ALA A 200 -19.68 17.00 -15.83
CA ALA A 200 -20.55 16.53 -16.91
C ALA A 200 -21.54 15.47 -16.40
N MET A 201 -21.06 14.59 -15.54
CA MET A 201 -21.88 13.59 -14.85
C MET A 201 -21.12 13.05 -13.62
N VAL A 202 -21.88 12.46 -12.70
CA VAL A 202 -21.38 11.65 -11.62
C VAL A 202 -22.23 10.39 -11.48
N GLU A 203 -21.59 9.23 -11.35
CA GLU A 203 -22.27 7.95 -11.25
C GLU A 203 -21.46 6.99 -10.38
N SER A 204 -22.14 6.20 -9.52
CA SER A 204 -21.51 5.09 -8.81
C SER A 204 -21.94 3.75 -9.39
N TYR A 205 -21.11 2.73 -9.17
CA TYR A 205 -21.42 1.35 -9.57
C TYR A 205 -21.08 0.37 -8.44
N SER A 206 -21.75 -0.78 -8.46
CA SER A 206 -21.44 -1.86 -7.50
C SER A 206 -20.02 -2.37 -7.70
N PRO A 207 -19.24 -2.66 -6.64
CA PRO A 207 -17.92 -3.29 -6.75
C PRO A 207 -17.91 -4.63 -7.50
N SER A 208 -19.07 -5.25 -7.69
CA SER A 208 -19.25 -6.48 -8.46
C SER A 208 -19.59 -6.26 -9.94
N THR A 209 -19.60 -5.00 -10.42
CA THR A 209 -19.93 -4.67 -11.80
C THR A 209 -18.87 -5.22 -12.77
N THR A 210 -19.31 -5.95 -13.79
CA THR A 210 -18.45 -6.50 -14.86
C THR A 210 -18.82 -5.98 -16.23
N ASP A 211 -20.03 -5.43 -16.41
CA ASP A 211 -20.49 -4.77 -17.63
C ASP A 211 -20.72 -3.28 -17.37
N PHE A 212 -19.85 -2.47 -17.93
CA PHE A 212 -19.89 -1.00 -17.83
C PHE A 212 -20.61 -0.35 -19.01
N SER A 213 -21.16 -1.11 -19.96
CA SER A 213 -21.82 -0.54 -21.15
C SER A 213 -22.91 0.48 -20.82
N PRO A 214 -23.79 0.29 -19.81
CA PRO A 214 -24.77 1.30 -19.45
C PRO A 214 -24.13 2.62 -18.97
N ILE A 215 -23.05 2.53 -18.19
CA ILE A 215 -22.33 3.69 -17.66
C ILE A 215 -21.56 4.39 -18.80
N ILE A 216 -20.91 3.63 -19.66
CA ILE A 216 -20.17 4.15 -20.82
C ILE A 216 -21.13 4.91 -21.77
N ASN A 217 -22.33 4.42 -21.99
CA ASN A 217 -23.36 5.13 -22.76
C ASN A 217 -23.74 6.48 -22.12
N LYS A 218 -23.78 6.56 -20.78
CA LYS A 218 -23.99 7.82 -20.07
C LYS A 218 -22.79 8.77 -20.23
N ILE A 219 -21.54 8.25 -20.16
CA ILE A 219 -20.32 9.05 -20.41
C ILE A 219 -20.38 9.66 -21.83
N ILE A 220 -20.68 8.85 -22.85
CA ILE A 220 -20.82 9.31 -24.25
C ILE A 220 -21.90 10.40 -24.34
N SER A 221 -23.05 10.16 -23.75
CA SER A 221 -24.21 11.07 -23.79
C SER A 221 -23.93 12.40 -23.06
N SER A 222 -23.11 12.38 -22.03
CA SER A 222 -22.72 13.57 -21.26
C SER A 222 -21.78 14.50 -22.03
N ARG A 223 -21.15 14.00 -23.11
CA ARG A 223 -20.13 14.70 -23.89
C ARG A 223 -18.93 15.18 -23.02
N ALA A 224 -18.60 14.44 -21.99
CA ALA A 224 -17.45 14.75 -21.16
C ALA A 224 -16.16 14.80 -21.98
N ASP A 225 -15.28 15.74 -21.64
CA ASP A 225 -13.93 15.81 -22.20
C ASP A 225 -12.97 14.84 -21.53
N VAL A 226 -13.19 14.62 -20.24
CA VAL A 226 -12.31 13.88 -19.33
C VAL A 226 -13.12 12.87 -18.53
N PHE A 227 -12.53 11.71 -18.32
CA PHE A 227 -13.00 10.71 -17.37
C PHE A 227 -12.05 10.65 -16.15
N MET A 228 -12.58 10.63 -14.94
CA MET A 228 -11.84 10.41 -13.71
C MET A 228 -12.62 9.48 -12.78
N GLY A 229 -11.99 8.41 -12.30
CA GLY A 229 -12.61 7.50 -11.35
C GLY A 229 -12.15 6.05 -11.46
N GLY A 230 -13.06 5.13 -11.20
CA GLY A 230 -12.77 3.69 -11.05
C GLY A 230 -12.84 3.26 -9.60
N GLY A 231 -12.23 2.15 -9.28
CA GLY A 231 -12.14 1.57 -7.95
C GLY A 231 -10.82 0.86 -7.75
N HIS A 232 -10.86 -0.47 -7.74
CA HIS A 232 -9.70 -1.33 -7.55
C HIS A 232 -9.25 -1.99 -8.87
N TYR A 233 -8.29 -2.92 -8.82
CA TYR A 233 -7.74 -3.51 -10.05
C TYR A 233 -8.78 -4.15 -10.98
N PRO A 234 -9.69 -5.04 -10.52
CA PRO A 234 -10.56 -5.79 -11.43
C PRO A 234 -11.53 -4.92 -12.23
N ASP A 235 -12.18 -3.99 -11.54
CA ASP A 235 -13.18 -3.10 -12.15
C ASP A 235 -12.50 -2.01 -12.99
N GLY A 236 -11.38 -1.44 -12.52
CA GLY A 236 -10.61 -0.44 -13.27
C GLY A 236 -10.05 -1.01 -14.58
N ALA A 237 -9.51 -2.24 -14.57
CA ALA A 237 -9.01 -2.90 -15.77
C ALA A 237 -10.15 -3.24 -16.76
N THR A 238 -11.30 -3.69 -16.24
CA THR A 238 -12.48 -3.97 -17.06
C THR A 238 -13.03 -2.70 -17.71
N LEU A 239 -13.12 -1.62 -16.91
CA LEU A 239 -13.58 -0.31 -17.39
C LEU A 239 -12.66 0.23 -18.49
N ALA A 240 -11.34 0.18 -18.31
CA ALA A 240 -10.37 0.60 -19.33
C ALA A 240 -10.59 -0.18 -20.65
N ARG A 241 -10.71 -1.50 -20.57
CA ARG A 241 -10.96 -2.35 -21.72
C ARG A 241 -12.26 -1.97 -22.44
N GLN A 242 -13.36 -1.79 -21.70
CA GLN A 242 -14.66 -1.51 -22.30
C GLN A 242 -14.75 -0.08 -22.86
N LEU A 243 -14.08 0.92 -22.24
CA LEU A 243 -13.95 2.26 -22.81
C LEU A 243 -13.23 2.22 -24.18
N TYR A 244 -12.15 1.43 -24.27
CA TYR A 244 -11.41 1.23 -25.51
C TYR A 244 -12.23 0.50 -26.59
N ASP A 245 -12.87 -0.62 -26.25
CA ASP A 245 -13.63 -1.46 -27.17
C ASP A 245 -14.82 -0.68 -27.77
N GLN A 246 -15.46 0.20 -26.98
CA GLN A 246 -16.54 1.07 -27.41
C GLN A 246 -16.05 2.38 -28.07
N ARG A 247 -14.71 2.54 -28.21
CA ARG A 247 -14.09 3.67 -28.87
C ARG A 247 -14.53 5.03 -28.30
N VAL A 248 -14.64 5.11 -26.99
CA VAL A 248 -15.04 6.35 -26.31
C VAL A 248 -13.95 7.40 -26.49
N LYS A 249 -14.32 8.57 -27.03
CA LYS A 249 -13.37 9.65 -27.30
C LYS A 249 -13.31 10.60 -26.11
N LEU A 250 -12.25 10.48 -25.33
CA LEU A 250 -11.93 11.37 -24.21
C LEU A 250 -10.57 12.02 -24.48
N LYS A 251 -10.37 13.23 -23.99
CA LYS A 251 -9.08 13.94 -24.05
C LYS A 251 -8.12 13.38 -22.99
N GLN A 252 -8.66 12.87 -21.87
CA GLN A 252 -7.93 12.21 -20.80
C GLN A 252 -8.81 11.15 -20.15
N THR A 253 -8.22 10.03 -19.82
CA THR A 253 -8.83 8.97 -18.99
C THR A 253 -7.92 8.74 -17.79
N THR A 254 -8.41 9.05 -16.58
CA THR A 254 -7.73 8.78 -15.33
C THR A 254 -8.47 7.70 -14.58
N ILE A 255 -7.83 6.56 -14.36
CA ILE A 255 -8.40 5.41 -13.64
C ILE A 255 -7.62 5.23 -12.34
N LEU A 256 -8.37 5.04 -11.24
CA LEU A 256 -7.78 4.77 -9.94
C LEU A 256 -7.15 3.37 -9.90
N VAL A 257 -6.08 3.22 -9.15
CA VAL A 257 -5.45 1.94 -8.77
C VAL A 257 -4.99 1.06 -9.93
N ALA A 258 -5.92 0.55 -10.73
CA ALA A 258 -5.65 -0.51 -11.71
C ALA A 258 -4.48 -0.24 -12.67
N PRO A 259 -4.30 0.97 -13.24
CA PRO A 259 -3.20 1.21 -14.17
C PRO A 259 -1.81 1.26 -13.54
N ASP A 260 -1.72 1.34 -12.20
CA ASP A 260 -0.44 1.26 -11.49
C ASP A 260 0.14 -0.17 -11.51
N SER A 261 -0.74 -1.17 -11.48
CA SER A 261 -0.30 -2.55 -11.51
C SER A 261 0.42 -2.92 -12.82
N PRO A 262 1.57 -3.60 -12.76
CA PRO A 262 2.26 -4.12 -13.94
C PRO A 262 1.39 -5.01 -14.83
N LYS A 263 0.36 -5.64 -14.26
CA LYS A 263 -0.61 -6.46 -15.01
C LYS A 263 -1.45 -5.65 -15.99
N PHE A 264 -1.62 -4.34 -15.76
CA PHE A 264 -2.40 -3.47 -16.66
C PHE A 264 -1.80 -3.38 -18.07
N LYS A 265 -0.48 -3.54 -18.20
CA LYS A 265 0.22 -3.64 -19.49
C LYS A 265 -0.38 -4.69 -20.42
N SER A 266 -0.94 -5.78 -19.87
CA SER A 266 -1.54 -6.86 -20.66
C SER A 266 -2.80 -6.46 -21.42
N LEU A 267 -3.39 -5.30 -21.12
CA LEU A 267 -4.51 -4.71 -21.86
C LEU A 267 -4.10 -4.19 -23.24
N GLY A 268 -2.78 -4.07 -23.52
CA GLY A 268 -2.27 -3.60 -24.79
C GLY A 268 -2.72 -2.16 -25.10
N ASP A 269 -3.28 -1.92 -26.28
CA ASP A 269 -3.70 -0.59 -26.69
C ASP A 269 -4.80 0.03 -25.80
N ALA A 270 -5.55 -0.79 -25.05
CA ALA A 270 -6.55 -0.29 -24.09
C ALA A 270 -5.90 0.41 -22.86
N SER A 271 -4.60 0.20 -22.62
CA SER A 271 -3.87 0.94 -21.57
C SER A 271 -3.27 2.26 -22.08
N LEU A 272 -3.15 2.44 -23.38
CA LEU A 272 -2.45 3.59 -23.95
C LEU A 272 -3.12 4.91 -23.57
N ASP A 273 -2.30 5.88 -23.13
CA ASP A 273 -2.68 7.22 -22.66
C ASP A 273 -3.56 7.23 -21.39
N VAL A 274 -3.85 6.07 -20.77
CA VAL A 274 -4.53 6.01 -19.47
C VAL A 274 -3.58 6.52 -18.38
N THR A 275 -4.08 7.46 -17.56
CA THR A 275 -3.35 7.97 -16.38
C THR A 275 -3.82 7.31 -15.09
N VAL A 276 -2.93 7.27 -14.13
CA VAL A 276 -3.19 6.78 -12.78
C VAL A 276 -2.55 7.68 -11.72
N PRO A 277 -3.27 8.07 -10.68
CA PRO A 277 -2.63 8.62 -9.49
C PRO A 277 -1.90 7.49 -8.76
N SER A 278 -0.61 7.67 -8.50
CA SER A 278 0.20 6.69 -7.81
C SER A 278 0.79 7.24 -6.51
N GLN A 279 0.83 6.42 -5.47
CA GLN A 279 1.49 6.76 -4.22
C GLN A 279 3.01 6.82 -4.40
N TRP A 280 3.55 6.01 -5.30
CA TRP A 280 4.99 5.88 -5.49
C TRP A 280 5.31 5.23 -6.84
N GLU A 281 6.41 5.66 -7.45
CA GLU A 281 6.96 5.09 -8.68
C GLU A 281 8.47 4.86 -8.54
N PRO A 282 9.05 3.85 -9.20
CA PRO A 282 10.49 3.55 -9.09
C PRO A 282 11.42 4.69 -9.50
N ALA A 283 10.92 5.64 -10.28
CA ALA A 283 11.70 6.76 -10.80
C ALA A 283 11.72 7.99 -9.87
N VAL A 284 11.01 7.97 -8.72
CA VAL A 284 11.11 9.05 -7.73
C VAL A 284 12.54 9.17 -7.19
N THR A 285 12.93 10.39 -6.81
CA THR A 285 14.33 10.72 -6.47
C THR A 285 14.50 11.12 -5.00
N TYR A 286 13.70 10.55 -4.11
CA TYR A 286 13.80 10.83 -2.68
C TYR A 286 15.17 10.43 -2.13
N LYS A 287 15.66 11.21 -1.16
CA LYS A 287 16.87 10.92 -0.39
C LYS A 287 16.44 10.47 1.01
N PRO A 288 16.43 9.18 1.28
CA PRO A 288 15.98 8.66 2.56
C PRO A 288 16.89 9.06 3.71
N ASP A 289 16.29 9.36 4.87
CA ASP A 289 17.01 9.53 6.14
C ASP A 289 17.46 8.17 6.69
N PHE A 290 16.71 7.10 6.36
CA PHE A 290 17.04 5.71 6.69
C PHE A 290 16.34 4.76 5.69
N GLY A 291 16.78 3.49 5.68
CA GLY A 291 16.29 2.46 4.76
C GLY A 291 16.89 2.57 3.36
N PRO A 292 16.34 1.84 2.38
CA PRO A 292 16.84 1.82 1.02
C PRO A 292 16.49 3.10 0.27
N THR A 293 17.22 3.41 -0.80
CA THR A 293 16.79 4.35 -1.81
C THR A 293 15.64 3.78 -2.67
N PRO A 294 14.86 4.61 -3.40
CA PRO A 294 13.81 4.10 -4.31
C PRO A 294 14.32 3.04 -5.30
N LYS A 295 15.51 3.25 -5.87
CA LYS A 295 16.14 2.33 -6.81
C LYS A 295 16.57 1.01 -6.18
N GLU A 296 17.13 1.07 -4.95
CA GLU A 296 17.54 -0.13 -4.23
C GLU A 296 16.33 -0.97 -3.84
N PHE A 297 15.24 -0.33 -3.37
CA PHE A 297 13.99 -1.03 -3.09
C PHE A 297 13.41 -1.68 -4.34
N ALA A 298 13.26 -0.94 -5.45
CA ALA A 298 12.72 -1.47 -6.70
C ALA A 298 13.53 -2.68 -7.18
N LYS A 299 14.87 -2.55 -7.19
CA LYS A 299 15.75 -3.64 -7.58
C LYS A 299 15.62 -4.86 -6.65
N ALA A 300 15.58 -4.66 -5.35
CA ALA A 300 15.44 -5.76 -4.39
C ALA A 300 14.11 -6.50 -4.56
N TYR A 301 13.03 -5.78 -4.86
CA TYR A 301 11.72 -6.37 -5.14
C TYR A 301 11.73 -7.18 -6.44
N GLU A 302 12.28 -6.63 -7.52
CA GLU A 302 12.40 -7.33 -8.81
C GLU A 302 13.28 -8.58 -8.70
N ASP A 303 14.39 -8.51 -7.97
CA ASP A 303 15.29 -9.65 -7.74
C ASP A 303 14.56 -10.77 -6.93
N ALA A 304 13.70 -10.40 -5.98
CA ALA A 304 13.00 -11.36 -5.12
C ALA A 304 11.79 -12.02 -5.80
N PHE A 305 11.02 -11.24 -6.56
CA PHE A 305 9.71 -11.68 -7.07
C PHE A 305 9.63 -11.79 -8.59
N HIS A 306 10.68 -11.41 -9.33
CA HIS A 306 10.76 -11.47 -10.80
C HIS A 306 9.60 -10.75 -11.51
N THR A 307 9.15 -9.65 -10.94
CA THR A 307 8.11 -8.78 -11.49
C THR A 307 8.41 -7.33 -11.16
N SER A 308 7.93 -6.40 -11.98
CA SER A 308 8.03 -4.97 -11.67
C SER A 308 7.27 -4.64 -10.39
N VAL A 309 7.78 -3.69 -9.64
CA VAL A 309 7.16 -3.18 -8.43
C VAL A 309 6.06 -2.16 -8.76
N ASP A 310 5.01 -2.13 -7.94
CA ASP A 310 3.99 -1.09 -7.92
C ASP A 310 3.91 -0.42 -6.53
N TYR A 311 3.08 0.62 -6.40
CA TYR A 311 3.00 1.34 -5.13
C TYR A 311 2.41 0.49 -3.98
N HIS A 312 1.58 -0.53 -4.26
CA HIS A 312 1.07 -1.42 -3.21
C HIS A 312 2.20 -2.20 -2.55
N ALA A 313 3.12 -2.72 -3.37
CA ALA A 313 4.32 -3.36 -2.82
C ALA A 313 5.18 -2.36 -2.03
N ALA A 314 5.30 -1.13 -2.50
CA ALA A 314 6.02 -0.09 -1.77
C ALA A 314 5.31 0.27 -0.45
N SER A 315 3.96 0.31 -0.43
CA SER A 315 3.19 0.59 0.78
C SER A 315 3.30 -0.51 1.84
N GLY A 316 3.31 -1.78 1.43
CA GLY A 316 3.56 -2.88 2.36
C GLY A 316 4.98 -2.87 2.95
N TYR A 317 5.99 -2.50 2.15
CA TYR A 317 7.36 -2.39 2.66
C TYR A 317 7.52 -1.24 3.65
N ILE A 318 6.90 -0.08 3.39
CA ILE A 318 7.02 1.08 4.26
C ILE A 318 6.37 0.88 5.62
N GLU A 319 5.28 0.10 5.75
CA GLU A 319 4.71 -0.27 7.05
C GLU A 319 5.78 -0.88 7.97
N GLY A 320 6.50 -1.86 7.45
CA GLY A 320 7.57 -2.53 8.19
C GLY A 320 8.73 -1.61 8.51
N LEU A 321 9.17 -0.81 7.55
CA LEU A 321 10.30 0.10 7.71
C LEU A 321 10.04 1.17 8.78
N LEU A 322 8.85 1.77 8.80
CA LEU A 322 8.46 2.75 9.82
C LEU A 322 8.32 2.11 11.19
N LEU A 323 7.69 0.93 11.27
CA LEU A 323 7.58 0.19 12.53
C LEU A 323 8.95 -0.18 13.11
N GLN A 324 9.85 -0.69 12.27
CA GLN A 324 11.24 -1.00 12.66
C GLN A 324 11.91 0.23 13.26
N HIS A 325 11.89 1.35 12.54
CA HIS A 325 12.52 2.58 12.98
C HIS A 325 11.93 3.05 14.32
N ALA A 326 10.61 3.03 14.48
CA ALA A 326 9.95 3.41 15.73
C ALA A 326 10.35 2.53 16.92
N ILE A 327 10.42 1.20 16.72
CA ILE A 327 10.84 0.25 17.74
C ILE A 327 12.31 0.50 18.15
N GLU A 328 13.18 0.72 17.17
CA GLU A 328 14.62 0.99 17.42
C GLU A 328 14.84 2.30 18.18
N GLN A 329 14.08 3.36 17.83
CA GLN A 329 14.15 4.65 18.54
C GLN A 329 13.57 4.56 19.97
N ALA A 330 12.46 3.83 20.13
CA ALA A 330 11.86 3.59 21.45
C ALA A 330 12.72 2.69 22.34
N GLY A 331 13.61 1.87 21.76
CA GLY A 331 14.33 0.81 22.47
C GLY A 331 13.40 -0.18 23.18
N SER A 332 12.16 -0.34 22.68
CA SER A 332 11.08 -1.05 23.35
C SER A 332 10.04 -1.55 22.32
N ILE A 333 9.34 -2.65 22.67
CA ILE A 333 8.15 -3.14 21.95
C ILE A 333 6.84 -2.74 22.66
N ASP A 334 6.91 -1.88 23.66
CA ASP A 334 5.73 -1.33 24.34
C ASP A 334 4.96 -0.40 23.41
N ALA A 335 3.64 -0.63 23.26
CA ALA A 335 2.82 0.08 22.30
C ALA A 335 2.81 1.60 22.51
N ASP A 336 2.74 2.09 23.76
CA ASP A 336 2.73 3.52 24.04
C ASP A 336 4.05 4.20 23.66
N LYS A 337 5.18 3.52 23.92
CA LYS A 337 6.50 4.05 23.58
C LYS A 337 6.72 4.08 22.07
N VAL A 338 6.33 3.03 21.37
CA VAL A 338 6.44 2.95 19.90
C VAL A 338 5.50 3.96 19.23
N ALA A 339 4.24 4.10 19.71
CA ALA A 339 3.31 5.12 19.23
C ALA A 339 3.85 6.55 19.43
N ALA A 340 4.53 6.81 20.57
CA ALA A 340 5.15 8.10 20.81
C ALA A 340 6.27 8.42 19.81
N GLU A 341 7.04 7.43 19.35
CA GLU A 341 8.04 7.61 18.30
C GLU A 341 7.40 7.81 16.93
N LEU A 342 6.37 7.02 16.56
CA LEU A 342 5.60 7.22 15.32
C LEU A 342 5.02 8.64 15.22
N ASN A 343 4.48 9.17 16.32
CA ASN A 343 3.92 10.52 16.38
C ASN A 343 4.99 11.65 16.24
N LYS A 344 6.25 11.37 16.56
CA LYS A 344 7.33 12.35 16.45
C LYS A 344 8.00 12.35 15.09
N MET A 345 7.80 11.30 14.31
CA MET A 345 8.49 11.16 13.02
C MET A 345 8.15 12.31 12.08
N ASP A 346 9.19 12.93 11.55
CA ASP A 346 9.17 13.89 10.45
C ASP A 346 10.38 13.58 9.58
N VAL A 347 10.26 12.54 8.75
CA VAL A 347 11.36 11.89 8.04
C VAL A 347 11.06 11.71 6.57
N THR A 348 12.11 11.56 5.77
CA THR A 348 12.01 11.15 4.37
C THR A 348 12.44 9.68 4.25
N THR A 349 11.68 8.89 3.53
CA THR A 349 11.99 7.48 3.23
C THR A 349 12.07 7.28 1.71
N PHE A 350 12.33 6.06 1.28
CA PHE A 350 12.25 5.72 -0.15
C PHE A 350 10.84 5.96 -0.72
N PHE A 351 9.82 5.85 0.12
CA PHE A 351 8.42 6.03 -0.25
C PHE A 351 8.03 7.51 -0.33
N GLY A 352 8.72 8.39 0.38
CA GLY A 352 8.50 9.83 0.44
C GLY A 352 8.56 10.38 1.85
N LYS A 353 8.00 11.56 2.04
CA LYS A 353 7.94 12.22 3.34
C LYS A 353 6.89 11.54 4.23
N TYR A 354 7.27 11.21 5.46
CA TYR A 354 6.37 10.70 6.48
C TYR A 354 6.26 11.70 7.63
N LYS A 355 5.04 12.06 7.94
CA LYS A 355 4.64 12.84 9.10
C LYS A 355 3.15 12.64 9.31
N VAL A 356 2.74 12.42 10.54
CA VAL A 356 1.32 12.22 10.87
C VAL A 356 0.76 13.34 11.72
N GLY A 357 -0.54 13.56 11.61
CA GLY A 357 -1.30 14.42 12.50
C GLY A 357 -1.29 13.90 13.93
N THR A 358 -1.29 14.82 14.89
CA THR A 358 -1.23 14.51 16.33
C THR A 358 -2.40 15.10 17.12
N SER A 359 -3.34 15.75 16.45
CA SER A 359 -4.55 16.27 17.08
C SER A 359 -5.61 15.17 17.23
N ALA A 360 -6.58 15.37 18.08
CA ALA A 360 -7.66 14.39 18.28
C ALA A 360 -8.54 14.14 17.02
N LYS A 361 -8.42 14.98 15.98
CA LYS A 361 -9.21 14.87 14.75
C LYS A 361 -8.47 14.20 13.59
N ASP A 362 -7.14 14.12 13.69
CA ASP A 362 -6.26 13.66 12.61
C ASP A 362 -5.11 12.77 13.12
N HIS A 363 -5.21 12.30 14.38
CA HIS A 363 -4.17 11.49 14.98
C HIS A 363 -3.83 10.28 14.10
N GLY A 364 -2.56 10.18 13.73
CA GLY A 364 -2.05 9.10 12.89
C GLY A 364 -2.32 9.26 11.39
N LEU A 365 -3.06 10.29 10.95
CA LEU A 365 -3.30 10.58 9.53
C LEU A 365 -2.01 11.11 8.88
N GLN A 366 -1.62 10.55 7.75
CA GLN A 366 -0.46 11.02 6.97
C GLN A 366 -0.71 12.39 6.34
N GLU A 367 0.14 13.39 6.66
CA GLU A 367 -0.02 14.78 6.24
C GLU A 367 1.01 15.25 5.21
N ALA A 368 2.11 14.52 5.05
CA ALA A 368 3.29 15.05 4.34
C ALA A 368 3.62 14.33 3.04
N HIS A 369 3.10 13.12 2.85
CA HIS A 369 3.35 12.34 1.64
C HIS A 369 2.68 12.97 0.42
N GLN A 370 3.35 12.95 -0.72
CA GLN A 370 2.85 13.50 -1.99
C GLN A 370 2.78 12.41 -3.04
N MET A 371 1.64 12.35 -3.71
CA MET A 371 1.42 11.42 -4.82
C MET A 371 2.04 11.95 -6.12
N VAL A 372 2.23 11.05 -7.06
CA VAL A 372 2.60 11.36 -8.44
C VAL A 372 1.44 10.98 -9.37
N LEU A 373 1.44 11.53 -10.59
CA LEU A 373 0.57 11.08 -11.67
C LEU A 373 1.44 10.36 -12.71
N ALA A 374 1.07 9.14 -13.05
CA ALA A 374 1.70 8.36 -14.09
C ALA A 374 0.76 8.14 -15.27
N GLN A 375 1.32 7.86 -16.45
CA GLN A 375 0.58 7.63 -17.70
C GLN A 375 1.22 6.52 -18.52
N TRP A 376 0.41 5.59 -18.99
CA TRP A 376 0.86 4.57 -19.93
C TRP A 376 1.16 5.20 -21.29
N GLN A 377 2.41 5.15 -21.70
CA GLN A 377 2.87 5.72 -22.96
C GLN A 377 3.64 4.70 -23.80
N LYS A 378 3.61 4.86 -25.12
CA LYS A 378 4.40 4.04 -26.02
C LYS A 378 5.78 4.67 -26.24
N LYS A 379 6.84 4.02 -25.75
CA LYS A 379 8.23 4.45 -25.88
C LYS A 379 9.02 3.40 -26.65
N ASN A 380 9.55 3.76 -27.82
CA ASN A 380 10.30 2.85 -28.70
C ASN A 380 9.53 1.56 -29.05
N GLY A 381 8.20 1.66 -29.20
CA GLY A 381 7.33 0.52 -29.51
C GLY A 381 6.80 -0.25 -28.30
N GLU A 382 7.31 0.01 -27.09
CA GLU A 382 6.87 -0.65 -25.85
C GLU A 382 5.98 0.25 -25.01
N LEU A 383 4.99 -0.35 -24.33
CA LEU A 383 4.18 0.30 -23.31
C LEU A 383 4.97 0.43 -22.02
N LYS A 384 5.07 1.65 -21.50
CA LYS A 384 5.73 2.00 -20.24
C LYS A 384 4.85 2.93 -19.42
N LEU A 385 4.85 2.76 -18.11
CA LEU A 385 4.25 3.70 -17.20
C LEU A 385 5.28 4.81 -16.91
N GLU A 386 4.94 6.04 -17.28
CA GLU A 386 5.83 7.20 -17.17
C GLU A 386 5.23 8.20 -16.17
N MET A 387 6.03 8.73 -15.26
CA MET A 387 5.59 9.85 -14.41
C MET A 387 5.43 11.10 -15.26
N VAL A 388 4.26 11.73 -15.17
CA VAL A 388 3.90 12.90 -15.96
C VAL A 388 3.60 14.15 -15.11
N TRP A 389 3.49 13.99 -13.79
CA TRP A 389 3.30 15.06 -12.81
C TRP A 389 3.78 14.60 -11.42
N PRO A 390 4.31 15.48 -10.55
CA PRO A 390 4.61 16.91 -10.79
C PRO A 390 5.83 17.10 -11.70
N ASP A 391 5.98 18.30 -12.28
CA ASP A 391 7.08 18.64 -13.19
C ASP A 391 8.46 18.30 -12.64
N ALA A 392 8.67 18.47 -11.34
CA ALA A 392 9.96 18.18 -10.69
C ALA A 392 10.32 16.67 -10.67
N ALA A 393 9.34 15.78 -10.84
CA ALA A 393 9.52 14.33 -10.80
C ALA A 393 9.24 13.63 -12.13
N LYS A 394 8.73 14.35 -13.14
CA LYS A 394 8.31 13.74 -14.42
C LYS A 394 9.44 13.06 -15.16
N THR A 395 9.15 11.90 -15.74
CA THR A 395 10.02 11.17 -16.68
C THR A 395 9.62 11.40 -18.13
N SER A 396 8.39 11.86 -18.36
CA SER A 396 7.84 12.18 -19.68
C SER A 396 6.80 13.30 -19.58
N ASP A 397 6.52 13.93 -20.72
CA ASP A 397 5.43 14.90 -20.81
C ASP A 397 4.06 14.23 -20.77
N PHE A 398 3.11 14.88 -20.10
CA PHE A 398 1.72 14.46 -20.08
C PHE A 398 1.09 14.57 -21.47
N ILE A 399 0.63 13.44 -22.01
CA ILE A 399 -0.10 13.38 -23.28
C ILE A 399 -1.57 13.66 -22.99
N PHE A 400 -2.02 14.81 -23.49
CA PHE A 400 -3.41 15.21 -23.47
C PHE A 400 -3.94 15.13 -24.90
N ALA A 401 -4.80 14.17 -25.18
CA ALA A 401 -5.30 13.92 -26.53
C ALA A 401 -6.09 15.13 -27.06
N GLN A 402 -5.80 15.56 -28.27
CA GLN A 402 -6.69 16.46 -28.99
C GLN A 402 -7.73 15.60 -29.71
N LYS A 403 -9.03 15.86 -29.45
CA LYS A 403 -10.14 15.19 -30.14
C LYS A 403 -10.16 15.54 -31.62
#